data_98902f69e58ef2cd797af3bf150a6f8f
#
_entry.id   98902f69e58ef2cd797af3bf150a6f8f
#
_cell.length_a   1.000
_cell.length_b   1.000
_cell.length_c   1.000
_cell.angle_alpha   90.00
_cell.angle_beta   90.00
_cell.angle_gamma   90.00
#
_symmetry.space_group_name_H-M   'P 1'
#
loop_
_entity.id
_entity.type
_entity.pdbx_description
1 polymer ?
#
loop_
_entity_poly.entity_id
_entity_poly.type
_entity_poly.pdbx_seq_one_letter_code
_entity_poly.pdbx_strand_id
1 'polypeptide(L)'
;DEIEVNERCFVAGEGGPVNITSAGNFNVILKGSVLLLKESECPNPNIAIHELFHALGFDHSLNKNNIMYNVSKCSQEIGDDIMDSINKIYSYPSQPDLSLENATALMHGRYLDTNISIRNTGLADSGESKIIIYADGDEIEEIPIDKIKTGFGLTLRLGNIFVSKFNVEELTFEIRTNFEELNKENNKIKLEIKSN
;
A
#
# COMPACT_ATOMS: atom_id res chain seq x y z
N ASP A 1 37.09 12.68 -38.22
CA ASP A 1 36.50 14.03 -37.95
C ASP A 1 35.37 13.80 -36.93
N GLU A 2 35.72 14.07 -35.65
CA GLU A 2 34.75 14.11 -34.57
C GLU A 2 33.94 15.40 -34.72
N ILE A 3 32.68 15.27 -35.14
CA ILE A 3 31.74 16.36 -35.03
C ILE A 3 31.32 16.41 -33.56
N GLU A 4 31.92 17.31 -32.76
CA GLU A 4 31.38 17.75 -31.49
C GLU A 4 30.02 18.43 -31.74
N VAL A 5 28.94 17.67 -31.69
CA VAL A 5 27.60 18.22 -31.62
C VAL A 5 27.41 18.75 -30.19
N ASN A 6 27.63 20.04 -30.05
CA ASN A 6 27.38 20.76 -28.82
C ASN A 6 25.85 20.95 -28.68
N GLU A 7 25.12 19.85 -28.52
CA GLU A 7 23.69 19.86 -28.27
C GLU A 7 23.47 20.39 -26.85
N ARG A 8 22.98 21.60 -26.75
CA ARG A 8 22.51 22.16 -25.47
C ARG A 8 21.28 21.39 -25.07
N CYS A 9 21.47 20.35 -24.25
CA CYS A 9 20.36 19.64 -23.59
C CYS A 9 19.63 20.60 -22.65
N PHE A 10 18.33 20.62 -22.70
CA PHE A 10 17.49 21.37 -21.77
C PHE A 10 16.42 20.41 -21.20
N VAL A 11 15.93 20.73 -20.03
CA VAL A 11 14.83 19.97 -19.41
C VAL A 11 13.54 20.35 -20.15
N ALA A 12 12.90 19.36 -20.77
CA ALA A 12 11.68 19.56 -21.55
C ALA A 12 10.39 19.34 -20.71
N GLY A 13 10.50 18.56 -19.64
CA GLY A 13 9.44 18.28 -18.70
C GLY A 13 10.00 17.73 -17.40
N GLU A 14 9.12 17.51 -16.44
CA GLU A 14 9.42 16.88 -15.16
C GLU A 14 8.19 16.04 -14.75
N GLY A 15 8.40 14.78 -14.46
CA GLY A 15 7.37 13.85 -13.99
C GLY A 15 7.85 13.07 -12.78
N GLY A 16 6.91 12.76 -11.87
CA GLY A 16 7.26 11.93 -10.72
C GLY A 16 6.08 11.68 -9.78
N PRO A 17 6.19 10.65 -8.93
CA PRO A 17 5.23 10.43 -7.87
C PRO A 17 5.35 11.50 -6.78
N VAL A 18 4.21 12.02 -6.31
CA VAL A 18 4.15 13.10 -5.29
C VAL A 18 3.65 12.59 -3.95
N ASN A 19 2.84 11.52 -3.99
CA ASN A 19 2.33 10.88 -2.78
C ASN A 19 2.38 9.38 -2.96
N ILE A 20 3.12 8.72 -2.08
CA ILE A 20 3.33 7.27 -2.08
C ILE A 20 2.99 6.75 -0.69
N THR A 21 2.33 5.59 -0.63
CA THR A 21 2.13 4.84 0.60
C THR A 21 2.68 3.43 0.44
N SER A 22 3.12 2.83 1.56
CA SER A 22 3.53 1.42 1.56
C SER A 22 2.34 0.53 1.89
N ALA A 23 2.13 -0.50 1.09
CA ALA A 23 1.12 -1.53 1.27
C ALA A 23 1.80 -2.91 1.16
N GLY A 24 2.07 -3.55 2.30
CA GLY A 24 2.86 -4.78 2.34
C GLY A 24 4.24 -4.58 1.70
N ASN A 25 4.52 -5.35 0.66
CA ASN A 25 5.78 -5.28 -0.10
C ASN A 25 5.72 -4.30 -1.29
N PHE A 26 4.64 -3.53 -1.44
CA PHE A 26 4.43 -2.61 -2.55
C PHE A 26 4.52 -1.16 -2.10
N ASN A 27 5.01 -0.31 -3.01
CA ASN A 27 4.84 1.12 -2.93
C ASN A 27 3.70 1.52 -3.86
N VAL A 28 2.61 2.04 -3.30
CA VAL A 28 1.42 2.44 -4.04
C VAL A 28 1.45 3.94 -4.25
N ILE A 29 1.48 4.37 -5.50
CA ILE A 29 1.46 5.79 -5.88
C ILE A 29 0.01 6.28 -5.80
N LEU A 30 -0.26 7.15 -4.83
CA LEU A 30 -1.58 7.77 -4.64
C LEU A 30 -1.76 9.01 -5.51
N LYS A 31 -0.65 9.68 -5.88
CA LYS A 31 -0.66 10.88 -6.70
C LYS A 31 0.68 11.03 -7.42
N GLY A 32 0.64 11.29 -8.72
CA GLY A 32 1.75 11.74 -9.54
C GLY A 32 1.57 13.18 -9.98
N SER A 33 2.64 13.81 -10.46
CA SER A 33 2.66 15.13 -11.08
C SER A 33 3.42 15.08 -12.40
N VAL A 34 2.96 15.83 -13.37
CA VAL A 34 3.63 16.04 -14.66
C VAL A 34 3.65 17.54 -14.94
N LEU A 35 4.82 18.06 -15.26
CA LEU A 35 5.04 19.43 -15.69
C LEU A 35 5.70 19.41 -17.07
N LEU A 36 5.09 20.07 -18.04
CA LEU A 36 5.65 20.24 -19.39
C LEU A 36 6.18 21.65 -19.50
N LEU A 37 7.50 21.78 -19.74
CA LEU A 37 8.22 23.05 -19.78
C LEU A 37 8.40 23.56 -21.22
N LYS A 38 8.27 22.67 -22.20
CA LYS A 38 8.42 23.00 -23.61
C LYS A 38 7.42 22.24 -24.47
N GLU A 39 6.90 22.89 -25.49
CA GLU A 39 6.13 22.22 -26.52
C GLU A 39 7.01 21.26 -27.32
N SER A 40 6.44 20.10 -27.66
CA SER A 40 7.08 19.11 -28.50
C SER A 40 6.80 19.42 -29.96
N GLU A 41 7.84 19.45 -30.80
CA GLU A 41 7.71 19.53 -32.27
C GLU A 41 7.44 18.15 -32.90
N CYS A 42 7.40 17.09 -32.06
CA CYS A 42 7.11 15.73 -32.53
C CYS A 42 5.62 15.55 -32.84
N PRO A 43 5.30 14.73 -33.86
CA PRO A 43 3.91 14.38 -34.18
C PRO A 43 3.18 13.70 -33.01
N ASN A 44 3.94 12.94 -32.19
CA ASN A 44 3.45 12.29 -30.98
C ASN A 44 3.88 13.09 -29.76
N PRO A 45 3.10 13.07 -28.65
CA PRO A 45 3.42 13.80 -27.43
C PRO A 45 4.47 13.07 -26.58
N ASN A 46 5.64 12.75 -27.15
CA ASN A 46 6.65 11.89 -26.54
C ASN A 46 7.13 12.41 -25.19
N ILE A 47 7.33 13.74 -25.03
CA ILE A 47 7.72 14.35 -23.76
C ILE A 47 6.64 14.10 -22.70
N ALA A 48 5.37 14.34 -23.04
CA ALA A 48 4.27 14.14 -22.09
C ALA A 48 4.13 12.69 -21.65
N ILE A 49 4.32 11.73 -22.57
CA ILE A 49 4.27 10.31 -22.27
C ILE A 49 5.46 9.91 -21.39
N HIS A 50 6.67 10.41 -21.69
CA HIS A 50 7.86 10.19 -20.87
C HIS A 50 7.63 10.65 -19.42
N GLU A 51 7.18 11.87 -19.21
CA GLU A 51 6.91 12.42 -17.88
C GLU A 51 5.74 11.70 -17.17
N LEU A 52 4.76 11.24 -17.93
CA LEU A 52 3.67 10.43 -17.36
C LEU A 52 4.20 9.09 -16.81
N PHE A 53 5.10 8.42 -17.52
CA PHE A 53 5.72 7.20 -17.00
C PHE A 53 6.55 7.46 -15.74
N HIS A 54 7.26 8.58 -15.66
CA HIS A 54 7.92 8.98 -14.42
C HIS A 54 6.90 9.20 -13.30
N ALA A 55 5.76 9.82 -13.56
CA ALA A 55 4.68 10.00 -12.58
C ALA A 55 4.07 8.65 -12.12
N LEU A 56 4.17 7.61 -12.95
CA LEU A 56 3.78 6.23 -12.66
C LEU A 56 4.91 5.41 -12.00
N GLY A 57 6.08 6.01 -11.76
CA GLY A 57 7.19 5.39 -11.04
C GLY A 57 8.20 4.62 -11.91
N PHE A 58 8.19 4.83 -13.23
CA PHE A 58 9.19 4.24 -14.12
C PHE A 58 10.44 5.11 -14.18
N ASP A 59 11.60 4.48 -14.09
CA ASP A 59 12.90 5.10 -14.28
C ASP A 59 13.30 5.18 -15.77
N HIS A 60 14.38 5.91 -16.06
CA HIS A 60 14.93 5.96 -17.40
C HIS A 60 15.37 4.59 -17.91
N SER A 61 15.08 4.32 -19.20
CA SER A 61 15.59 3.15 -19.94
C SER A 61 16.98 3.44 -20.49
N LEU A 62 17.84 2.43 -20.56
CA LEU A 62 19.13 2.50 -21.25
C LEU A 62 19.01 2.36 -22.77
N ASN A 63 17.85 1.91 -23.27
CA ASN A 63 17.58 1.75 -24.70
C ASN A 63 17.24 3.09 -25.34
N LYS A 64 18.07 3.56 -26.28
CA LYS A 64 17.91 4.85 -26.97
C LYS A 64 16.64 4.95 -27.82
N ASN A 65 16.02 3.83 -28.17
CA ASN A 65 14.78 3.80 -28.94
C ASN A 65 13.54 3.78 -28.05
N ASN A 66 13.73 3.60 -26.73
CA ASN A 66 12.63 3.62 -25.75
C ASN A 66 12.25 5.06 -25.40
N ILE A 67 10.95 5.32 -25.27
CA ILE A 67 10.42 6.63 -24.87
C ILE A 67 10.95 7.09 -23.51
N MET A 68 11.33 6.13 -22.63
CA MET A 68 11.93 6.42 -21.31
C MET A 68 13.45 6.61 -21.37
N TYR A 69 14.06 6.72 -22.55
CA TYR A 69 15.47 7.15 -22.62
C TYR A 69 15.61 8.61 -22.19
N ASN A 70 16.70 8.95 -21.48
CA ASN A 70 16.93 10.27 -20.88
C ASN A 70 17.05 11.45 -21.86
N VAL A 71 17.10 11.16 -23.17
CA VAL A 71 17.07 12.19 -24.24
C VAL A 71 15.92 11.86 -25.17
N SER A 72 14.89 12.70 -25.21
CA SER A 72 13.70 12.51 -26.03
C SER A 72 13.96 12.73 -27.52
N LYS A 73 13.42 11.84 -28.34
CA LYS A 73 13.41 11.89 -29.81
C LYS A 73 12.04 11.51 -30.35
N CYS A 74 11.68 12.07 -31.50
CA CYS A 74 10.35 11.83 -32.11
C CYS A 74 10.11 10.37 -32.55
N SER A 75 11.18 9.60 -32.77
CA SER A 75 11.13 8.21 -33.23
C SER A 75 11.07 7.19 -32.09
N GLN A 76 11.05 7.63 -30.83
CA GLN A 76 11.01 6.72 -29.69
C GLN A 76 9.60 6.17 -29.50
N GLU A 77 9.55 4.92 -29.04
CA GLU A 77 8.32 4.18 -28.75
C GLU A 77 8.37 3.60 -27.34
N ILE A 78 7.22 3.13 -26.85
CA ILE A 78 7.15 2.39 -25.58
C ILE A 78 7.85 1.06 -25.80
N GLY A 79 8.93 0.82 -25.05
CA GLY A 79 9.70 -0.42 -25.15
C GLY A 79 9.04 -1.60 -24.48
N ASP A 80 9.45 -2.81 -24.89
CA ASP A 80 8.94 -4.07 -24.32
C ASP A 80 9.24 -4.18 -22.83
N ASP A 81 10.36 -3.62 -22.34
CA ASP A 81 10.73 -3.54 -20.93
C ASP A 81 9.68 -2.83 -20.06
N ILE A 82 9.09 -1.74 -20.58
CA ILE A 82 8.00 -1.03 -19.92
C ILE A 82 6.72 -1.88 -19.96
N MET A 83 6.39 -2.45 -21.11
CA MET A 83 5.19 -3.30 -21.27
C MET A 83 5.25 -4.54 -20.37
N ASP A 84 6.39 -5.20 -20.28
CA ASP A 84 6.59 -6.35 -19.39
C ASP A 84 6.45 -5.95 -17.91
N SER A 85 6.98 -4.79 -17.53
CA SER A 85 6.85 -4.26 -16.17
C SER A 85 5.38 -3.95 -15.83
N ILE A 86 4.64 -3.33 -16.74
CA ILE A 86 3.20 -3.07 -16.60
C ILE A 86 2.45 -4.39 -16.42
N ASN A 87 2.66 -5.35 -17.31
CA ASN A 87 1.99 -6.66 -17.25
C ASN A 87 2.28 -7.37 -15.92
N LYS A 88 3.52 -7.31 -15.44
CA LYS A 88 3.90 -7.86 -14.14
C LYS A 88 3.16 -7.19 -12.98
N ILE A 89 3.11 -5.84 -12.95
CA ILE A 89 2.40 -5.09 -11.89
C ILE A 89 0.91 -5.44 -11.91
N TYR A 90 0.27 -5.44 -13.07
CA TYR A 90 -1.15 -5.77 -13.21
C TYR A 90 -1.48 -7.27 -13.05
N SER A 91 -0.49 -8.14 -12.94
CA SER A 91 -0.72 -9.56 -12.61
C SER A 91 -1.01 -9.80 -11.13
N TYR A 92 -0.71 -8.84 -10.24
CA TYR A 92 -1.02 -8.95 -8.82
C TYR A 92 -2.50 -8.66 -8.56
N PRO A 93 -3.19 -9.48 -7.75
CA PRO A 93 -4.58 -9.24 -7.40
C PRO A 93 -4.76 -7.88 -6.69
N SER A 94 -5.69 -7.07 -7.16
CA SER A 94 -6.07 -5.82 -6.50
C SER A 94 -7.09 -6.11 -5.41
N GLN A 95 -6.62 -6.64 -4.29
CA GLN A 95 -7.43 -7.03 -3.13
C GLN A 95 -6.93 -6.32 -1.87
N PRO A 96 -7.81 -6.05 -0.88
CA PRO A 96 -7.39 -5.60 0.44
C PRO A 96 -6.66 -6.71 1.20
N ASP A 97 -5.98 -6.32 2.28
CA ASP A 97 -5.32 -7.22 3.20
C ASP A 97 -5.27 -6.54 4.58
N LEU A 98 -6.24 -6.84 5.44
CA LEU A 98 -6.29 -6.30 6.78
C LEU A 98 -5.38 -7.11 7.70
N SER A 99 -4.39 -6.47 8.27
CA SER A 99 -3.41 -7.08 9.16
C SER A 99 -3.52 -6.52 10.57
N LEU A 100 -3.53 -7.38 11.56
CA LEU A 100 -3.27 -7.02 12.95
C LEU A 100 -1.76 -6.82 13.14
N GLU A 101 -1.31 -5.57 13.27
CA GLU A 101 0.12 -5.28 13.44
C GLU A 101 0.57 -5.46 14.89
N ASN A 102 -0.31 -5.12 15.84
CA ASN A 102 -0.02 -5.20 17.27
C ASN A 102 -1.31 -5.27 18.09
N ALA A 103 -1.25 -5.97 19.21
CA ALA A 103 -2.24 -5.93 20.25
C ALA A 103 -1.55 -5.91 21.62
N THR A 104 -2.09 -5.11 22.54
CA THR A 104 -1.67 -5.12 23.95
C THR A 104 -2.88 -5.29 24.84
N ALA A 105 -2.75 -5.97 25.96
CA ALA A 105 -3.84 -6.25 26.87
C ALA A 105 -3.38 -6.08 28.32
N LEU A 106 -4.26 -5.49 29.15
CA LEU A 106 -4.07 -5.36 30.59
C LEU A 106 -5.35 -5.75 31.30
N MET A 107 -5.26 -6.75 32.17
CA MET A 107 -6.39 -7.19 32.99
C MET A 107 -6.41 -6.48 34.34
N HIS A 108 -7.55 -5.91 34.70
CA HIS A 108 -7.85 -5.33 36.01
C HIS A 108 -8.99 -6.11 36.66
N GLY A 109 -8.66 -7.25 37.31
CA GLY A 109 -9.65 -8.20 37.78
C GLY A 109 -10.43 -8.81 36.60
N ARG A 110 -11.71 -8.44 36.43
CA ARG A 110 -12.56 -8.91 35.34
C ARG A 110 -12.76 -7.87 34.23
N TYR A 111 -11.92 -6.88 34.15
CA TYR A 111 -11.98 -5.85 33.11
C TYR A 111 -10.71 -5.84 32.29
N LEU A 112 -10.86 -5.81 30.98
CA LEU A 112 -9.78 -5.76 30.00
C LEU A 112 -9.66 -4.35 29.43
N ASP A 113 -8.45 -3.81 29.48
CA ASP A 113 -8.03 -2.66 28.68
C ASP A 113 -7.11 -3.14 27.56
N THR A 114 -7.35 -2.69 26.33
CA THR A 114 -6.58 -3.15 25.16
C THR A 114 -6.34 -2.04 24.14
N ASN A 115 -5.18 -2.10 23.48
CA ASN A 115 -4.90 -1.33 22.28
C ASN A 115 -4.65 -2.31 21.13
N ILE A 116 -5.27 -2.06 19.99
CA ILE A 116 -5.22 -2.93 18.80
C ILE A 116 -4.87 -2.06 17.61
N SER A 117 -3.77 -2.36 16.92
CA SER A 117 -3.36 -1.67 15.69
C SER A 117 -3.63 -2.54 14.48
N ILE A 118 -4.35 -1.96 13.52
CA ILE A 118 -4.77 -2.60 12.27
C ILE A 118 -4.24 -1.77 11.11
N ARG A 119 -3.79 -2.44 10.05
CA ARG A 119 -3.42 -1.80 8.80
C ARG A 119 -4.00 -2.55 7.61
N ASN A 120 -4.33 -1.83 6.55
CA ASN A 120 -4.58 -2.43 5.24
C ASN A 120 -3.26 -2.46 4.46
N THR A 121 -2.66 -3.66 4.36
CA THR A 121 -1.42 -3.93 3.64
C THR A 121 -1.67 -4.41 2.20
N GLY A 122 -2.94 -4.43 1.77
CA GLY A 122 -3.36 -4.83 0.44
C GLY A 122 -3.31 -3.71 -0.60
N LEU A 123 -3.66 -4.07 -1.84
CA LEU A 123 -3.62 -3.21 -3.02
C LEU A 123 -4.98 -2.56 -3.35
N ALA A 124 -5.99 -2.77 -2.53
CA ALA A 124 -7.31 -2.14 -2.62
C ALA A 124 -7.80 -1.66 -1.26
N ASP A 125 -8.72 -0.71 -1.25
CA ASP A 125 -9.40 -0.28 -0.03
C ASP A 125 -10.22 -1.45 0.54
N SER A 126 -10.25 -1.60 1.86
CA SER A 126 -11.04 -2.67 2.49
C SER A 126 -12.53 -2.37 2.44
N GLY A 127 -13.33 -3.40 2.60
CA GLY A 127 -14.73 -3.29 3.00
C GLY A 127 -14.86 -3.01 4.51
N GLU A 128 -16.10 -2.93 4.96
CA GLU A 128 -16.43 -2.95 6.39
C GLU A 128 -16.07 -4.32 6.99
N SER A 129 -15.52 -4.31 8.18
CA SER A 129 -15.05 -5.50 8.88
C SER A 129 -15.38 -5.43 10.36
N LYS A 130 -14.97 -6.43 11.14
CA LYS A 130 -15.17 -6.45 12.58
C LYS A 130 -13.91 -6.97 13.26
N ILE A 131 -13.61 -6.47 14.44
CA ILE A 131 -12.72 -7.13 15.39
C ILE A 131 -13.56 -7.93 16.37
N ILE A 132 -13.18 -9.19 16.57
CA ILE A 132 -13.71 -10.04 17.59
C ILE A 132 -12.62 -10.30 18.63
N ILE A 133 -12.96 -10.12 19.89
CA ILE A 133 -12.07 -10.40 21.02
C ILE A 133 -12.58 -11.63 21.74
N TYR A 134 -11.67 -12.60 21.97
CA TYR A 134 -11.97 -13.82 22.70
C TYR A 134 -11.12 -13.90 23.96
N ALA A 135 -11.70 -14.42 25.04
CA ALA A 135 -11.00 -14.83 26.26
C ALA A 135 -11.15 -16.34 26.45
N ASP A 136 -10.03 -17.10 26.39
CA ASP A 136 -9.99 -18.57 26.41
C ASP A 136 -10.99 -19.22 25.45
N GLY A 137 -11.13 -18.64 24.24
CA GLY A 137 -11.99 -19.12 23.18
C GLY A 137 -13.45 -18.63 23.22
N ASP A 138 -13.90 -17.97 24.31
CA ASP A 138 -15.24 -17.37 24.39
C ASP A 138 -15.21 -15.94 23.85
N GLU A 139 -16.13 -15.61 22.96
CA GLU A 139 -16.29 -14.24 22.44
C GLU A 139 -16.75 -13.30 23.55
N ILE A 140 -16.03 -12.20 23.76
CA ILE A 140 -16.32 -11.21 24.80
C ILE A 140 -16.70 -9.83 24.27
N GLU A 141 -16.26 -9.51 23.02
CA GLU A 141 -16.54 -8.21 22.41
C GLU A 141 -16.49 -8.31 20.89
N GLU A 142 -17.38 -7.60 20.20
CA GLU A 142 -17.39 -7.42 18.75
C GLU A 142 -17.41 -5.92 18.42
N ILE A 143 -16.46 -5.45 17.61
CA ILE A 143 -16.26 -4.02 17.30
C ILE A 143 -16.29 -3.84 15.79
N PRO A 144 -17.24 -3.06 15.27
CA PRO A 144 -17.27 -2.75 13.85
C PRO A 144 -16.09 -1.85 13.46
N ILE A 145 -15.52 -2.11 12.30
CA ILE A 145 -14.44 -1.35 11.69
C ILE A 145 -14.91 -0.82 10.33
N ASP A 146 -14.82 0.48 10.16
CA ASP A 146 -15.06 1.12 8.87
C ASP A 146 -13.97 0.77 7.86
N LYS A 147 -14.21 1.13 6.59
CA LYS A 147 -13.27 0.93 5.49
C LYS A 147 -11.92 1.55 5.78
N ILE A 148 -10.85 0.78 5.58
CA ILE A 148 -9.46 1.25 5.70
C ILE A 148 -8.86 1.33 4.29
N LYS A 149 -8.37 2.51 3.92
CA LYS A 149 -7.71 2.73 2.63
C LYS A 149 -6.40 1.96 2.53
N THR A 150 -6.02 1.59 1.31
CA THR A 150 -4.72 0.97 1.00
C THR A 150 -3.56 1.72 1.65
N GLY A 151 -2.72 1.00 2.41
CA GLY A 151 -1.53 1.54 3.08
C GLY A 151 -1.83 2.35 4.36
N PHE A 152 -3.10 2.53 4.74
CA PHE A 152 -3.49 3.21 5.97
C PHE A 152 -3.85 2.19 7.07
N GLY A 153 -3.89 2.68 8.29
CA GLY A 153 -4.27 1.89 9.46
C GLY A 153 -4.98 2.72 10.50
N LEU A 154 -5.44 2.04 11.54
CA LEU A 154 -6.05 2.66 12.70
C LEU A 154 -5.58 1.95 13.98
N THR A 155 -5.67 2.64 15.11
CA THR A 155 -5.46 2.05 16.43
C THR A 155 -6.70 2.25 17.27
N LEU A 156 -7.28 1.13 17.70
CA LEU A 156 -8.38 1.10 18.66
C LEU A 156 -7.83 1.09 20.09
N ARG A 157 -8.40 1.93 20.94
CA ARG A 157 -8.14 1.92 22.38
C ARG A 157 -9.46 1.63 23.08
N LEU A 158 -9.55 0.49 23.72
CA LEU A 158 -10.74 0.00 24.37
C LEU A 158 -10.44 -0.19 25.85
N GLY A 159 -11.34 0.24 26.71
CA GLY A 159 -11.18 0.10 28.14
C GLY A 159 -12.45 -0.45 28.79
N ASN A 160 -12.24 -1.11 29.95
CA ASN A 160 -13.31 -1.68 30.75
C ASN A 160 -14.20 -2.72 30.05
N ILE A 161 -13.64 -3.51 29.11
CA ILE A 161 -14.35 -4.64 28.53
C ILE A 161 -14.53 -5.71 29.61
N PHE A 162 -15.79 -6.07 29.89
CA PHE A 162 -16.09 -7.04 30.93
C PHE A 162 -15.81 -8.45 30.44
N VAL A 163 -15.03 -9.22 31.23
CA VAL A 163 -14.71 -10.62 30.97
C VAL A 163 -15.40 -11.48 32.04
N SER A 164 -16.27 -12.38 31.59
CA SER A 164 -17.04 -13.24 32.51
C SER A 164 -16.16 -14.25 33.26
N LYS A 165 -15.04 -14.65 32.69
CA LYS A 165 -14.09 -15.59 33.29
C LYS A 165 -13.17 -14.93 34.32
N PHE A 166 -12.84 -15.69 35.39
CA PHE A 166 -11.72 -15.40 36.27
C PHE A 166 -10.48 -16.11 35.69
N ASN A 167 -9.29 -15.61 35.86
CA ASN A 167 -8.04 -16.25 35.45
C ASN A 167 -8.00 -16.60 33.93
N VAL A 168 -8.14 -15.55 33.10
CA VAL A 168 -7.97 -15.68 31.66
C VAL A 168 -6.51 -16.02 31.35
N GLU A 169 -6.28 -17.09 30.58
CA GLU A 169 -4.96 -17.56 30.16
C GLU A 169 -4.57 -17.02 28.77
N GLU A 170 -5.54 -16.94 27.84
CA GLU A 170 -5.31 -16.49 26.48
C GLU A 170 -6.35 -15.46 26.05
N LEU A 171 -5.89 -14.37 25.43
CA LEU A 171 -6.72 -13.46 24.66
C LEU A 171 -6.43 -13.63 23.17
N THR A 172 -7.46 -13.74 22.37
CA THR A 172 -7.35 -13.77 20.92
C THR A 172 -8.06 -12.58 20.32
N PHE A 173 -7.38 -11.87 19.42
CA PHE A 173 -7.92 -10.79 18.60
C PHE A 173 -8.00 -11.29 17.15
N GLU A 174 -9.16 -11.15 16.52
CA GLU A 174 -9.39 -11.66 15.17
C GLU A 174 -10.14 -10.60 14.34
N ILE A 175 -9.60 -10.25 13.17
CA ILE A 175 -10.33 -9.48 12.17
C ILE A 175 -11.22 -10.45 11.39
N ARG A 176 -12.52 -10.16 11.34
CA ARG A 176 -13.48 -10.92 10.54
C ARG A 176 -14.00 -10.06 9.39
N THR A 177 -13.81 -10.55 8.16
CA THR A 177 -14.19 -9.87 6.92
C THR A 177 -15.25 -10.69 6.17
N ASN A 178 -16.04 -10.00 5.34
CA ASN A 178 -17.01 -10.62 4.41
C ASN A 178 -16.55 -10.52 2.94
N PHE A 179 -15.30 -10.15 2.72
CA PHE A 179 -14.65 -10.01 1.42
C PHE A 179 -13.38 -10.87 1.34
N GLU A 180 -12.85 -11.05 0.13
CA GLU A 180 -11.58 -11.73 -0.09
C GLU A 180 -10.41 -10.81 0.22
N GLU A 181 -9.35 -11.36 0.79
CA GLU A 181 -8.11 -10.69 1.16
C GLU A 181 -6.91 -11.44 0.57
N LEU A 182 -5.81 -10.72 0.36
CA LEU A 182 -4.55 -11.32 -0.12
C LEU A 182 -4.00 -12.34 0.88
N ASN A 183 -4.15 -12.07 2.17
CA ASN A 183 -3.72 -12.96 3.24
C ASN A 183 -4.70 -12.86 4.43
N LYS A 184 -5.14 -14.01 4.95
CA LYS A 184 -6.01 -14.10 6.14
C LYS A 184 -5.28 -14.63 7.38
N GLU A 185 -4.03 -15.05 7.23
CA GLU A 185 -3.26 -15.57 8.37
C GLU A 185 -2.80 -14.47 9.33
N ASN A 186 -2.68 -13.22 8.82
CA ASN A 186 -2.31 -12.03 9.58
C ASN A 186 -3.51 -11.34 10.29
N ASN A 187 -4.72 -11.90 10.16
CA ASN A 187 -5.93 -11.39 10.78
C ASN A 187 -6.08 -11.78 12.25
N LYS A 188 -5.10 -12.45 12.84
CA LYS A 188 -5.22 -12.99 14.18
C LYS A 188 -3.96 -12.80 15.01
N ILE A 189 -4.15 -12.32 16.25
CA ILE A 189 -3.10 -12.25 17.28
C ILE A 189 -3.60 -12.96 18.54
N LYS A 190 -2.72 -13.75 19.15
CA LYS A 190 -2.92 -14.38 20.44
C LYS A 190 -1.96 -13.79 21.47
N LEU A 191 -2.46 -13.51 22.64
CA LEU A 191 -1.70 -13.02 23.79
C LEU A 191 -1.90 -13.95 24.97
N GLU A 192 -0.81 -14.47 25.52
CA GLU A 192 -0.81 -15.20 26.79
C GLU A 192 -0.87 -14.18 27.95
N ILE A 193 -1.83 -14.36 28.85
CA ILE A 193 -2.00 -13.54 30.03
C ILE A 193 -1.27 -14.21 31.20
N LYS A 194 -0.18 -13.60 31.65
CA LYS A 194 0.50 -14.10 32.85
C LYS A 194 -0.29 -13.67 34.08
N SER A 195 -0.80 -14.64 34.86
CA SER A 195 -1.30 -14.38 36.21
C SER A 195 -0.16 -13.91 37.12
N ASN A 196 -0.30 -12.71 37.64
CA ASN A 196 0.60 -12.19 38.67
C ASN A 196 0.27 -12.81 40.03
#